data_ef7655e5bdc7b2accb10f215c60101c8
#
_entry.id   ef7655e5bdc7b2accb10f215c60101c8
#
_cell.length_a   1.000
_cell.length_b   1.000
_cell.length_c   1.000
_cell.angle_alpha   90.00
_cell.angle_beta   90.00
_cell.angle_gamma   90.00
#
_symmetry.space_group_name_H-M   'P 1'
#
loop_
_entity.id
_entity.type
_entity.pdbx_description
1 polymer ?
#
loop_
_entity_poly.entity_id
_entity_poly.type
_entity_poly.pdbx_seq_one_letter_code
_entity_poly.pdbx_strand_id
1 'polypeptide(L)'
;VVLRACFFERALKVVSFIQMVCTRTTMLLRRFVKLSRHLSSRASVENFARCSRLFQPNSFTKLDAKQGLCKSQKLMLDYGLMSPSGTGTFVLLPLATKSLERLVDLIDSELQSVGGQKILLPCLVPGSLFKKTGRWEDMGDELFKLKDRRDHDYCLGPTHEEAVSQLLASLPSLSLRCLPILLYQISPKFRDEGRPKFGLLRGREFIMKDMYTFDRSAECAGETYDIVCTAYSRILERLGVPFVKVKASSGAMGGNYSHEFHFLSDIGEDRLFVCPKCHIGVSADNVESETENQLCDQCSTPLEEERGVEVAHAFSLGTVYSDPLKASFMDSDGKNKALVMNCFGIGVTRLLAASLEVLSTQSQLRWPLAIAPFKVAVVTPKARSHEEEVGLPLSLHLTHCLSSRNVLAGDVLLDDRDSWTIGKRLKDLDHMGVPFVVVAGKRVASPVPLSVPF
;
A
#
# COMPACT_ATOMS: atom_id res chain seq x y z
N VAL A 1 32.17 1.33 3.87
CA VAL A 1 30.75 1.26 3.57
C VAL A 1 30.30 -0.17 3.78
N VAL A 2 29.45 -0.42 4.75
CA VAL A 2 28.82 -1.74 4.96
C VAL A 2 27.42 -1.62 4.37
N LEU A 3 27.16 -2.35 3.30
CA LEU A 3 25.81 -2.47 2.72
C LEU A 3 25.20 -3.77 3.22
N ARG A 4 24.09 -3.70 3.95
CA ARG A 4 23.20 -4.84 4.17
C ARG A 4 22.08 -4.73 3.13
N ALA A 5 22.02 -5.65 2.20
CA ALA A 5 20.95 -5.76 1.22
C ALA A 5 20.03 -6.92 1.61
N CYS A 6 18.77 -6.65 1.70
CA CYS A 6 17.72 -7.65 1.66
C CYS A 6 16.93 -7.48 0.35
N PHE A 7 17.06 -8.45 -0.54
CA PHE A 7 16.21 -8.82 -1.69
C PHE A 7 16.21 -8.01 -3.02
N PHE A 8 16.56 -8.72 -4.10
CA PHE A 8 16.21 -8.70 -5.53
C PHE A 8 16.78 -7.62 -6.51
N GLU A 9 16.68 -7.91 -7.83
CA GLU A 9 17.29 -7.20 -8.98
C GLU A 9 17.18 -5.66 -8.97
N ARG A 10 16.07 -5.10 -8.49
CA ARG A 10 15.92 -3.64 -8.30
C ARG A 10 16.80 -3.14 -7.17
N ALA A 11 17.01 -3.94 -6.13
CA ALA A 11 17.96 -3.66 -5.06
C ALA A 11 19.39 -3.61 -5.58
N LEU A 12 19.77 -4.48 -6.52
CA LEU A 12 21.09 -4.48 -7.15
C LEU A 12 21.39 -3.18 -7.90
N LYS A 13 20.39 -2.59 -8.59
CA LYS A 13 20.54 -1.28 -9.24
C LYS A 13 20.75 -0.16 -8.22
N VAL A 14 20.03 -0.16 -7.11
CA VAL A 14 20.19 0.80 -6.01
C VAL A 14 21.55 0.60 -5.33
N VAL A 15 21.96 -0.64 -5.05
CA VAL A 15 23.26 -0.98 -4.45
C VAL A 15 24.40 -0.54 -5.36
N SER A 16 24.38 -0.91 -6.62
CA SER A 16 25.39 -0.53 -7.63
C SER A 16 25.48 0.99 -7.75
N PHE A 17 24.36 1.68 -7.72
CA PHE A 17 24.30 3.13 -7.75
C PHE A 17 24.90 3.77 -6.48
N ILE A 18 24.53 3.28 -5.29
CA ILE A 18 25.11 3.75 -4.01
C ILE A 18 26.63 3.52 -4.01
N GLN A 19 27.12 2.37 -4.46
CA GLN A 19 28.54 2.05 -4.61
C GLN A 19 29.24 3.04 -5.53
N MET A 20 28.67 3.32 -6.70
CA MET A 20 29.23 4.27 -7.67
C MET A 20 29.32 5.69 -7.08
N VAL A 21 28.28 6.16 -6.41
CA VAL A 21 28.26 7.49 -5.76
C VAL A 21 29.28 7.55 -4.63
N CYS A 22 29.31 6.53 -3.74
CA CYS A 22 30.28 6.47 -2.65
C CYS A 22 31.74 6.47 -3.16
N THR A 23 32.06 5.72 -4.22
CA THR A 23 33.41 5.63 -4.78
C THR A 23 33.84 6.96 -5.42
N ARG A 24 32.98 7.58 -6.24
CA ARG A 24 33.25 8.89 -6.86
C ARG A 24 33.39 10.01 -5.84
N THR A 25 32.52 10.03 -4.83
CA THR A 25 32.53 11.04 -3.75
C THR A 25 33.82 10.93 -2.93
N THR A 26 34.27 9.71 -2.61
CA THR A 26 35.51 9.51 -1.84
C THR A 26 36.75 9.93 -2.63
N MET A 27 36.77 9.73 -3.95
CA MET A 27 37.86 10.21 -4.82
C MET A 27 37.91 11.74 -4.94
N LEU A 28 36.75 12.38 -5.04
CA LEU A 28 36.66 13.85 -5.16
C LEU A 28 37.02 14.55 -3.83
N LEU A 29 36.60 14.03 -2.69
CA LEU A 29 36.88 14.62 -1.37
C LEU A 29 38.35 14.62 -1.00
N ARG A 30 39.16 13.66 -1.48
CA ARG A 30 40.63 13.72 -1.32
C ARG A 30 41.24 14.97 -1.96
N ARG A 31 40.59 15.56 -2.97
CA ARG A 31 40.99 16.85 -3.58
C ARG A 31 40.33 18.06 -2.87
N PHE A 32 39.17 17.89 -2.24
CA PHE A 32 38.36 18.97 -1.67
C PHE A 32 38.62 19.28 -0.18
N VAL A 33 39.17 18.37 0.62
CA VAL A 33 39.50 18.62 2.05
C VAL A 33 40.44 19.82 2.22
N LYS A 34 41.20 20.20 1.19
CA LYS A 34 41.98 21.44 1.18
C LYS A 34 41.16 22.72 0.85
N LEU A 35 39.95 22.59 0.29
CA LEU A 35 39.10 23.74 -0.13
C LEU A 35 37.89 23.99 0.78
N SER A 36 37.55 23.12 1.72
CA SER A 36 36.26 23.17 2.43
C SER A 36 36.16 24.19 3.58
N ARG A 37 37.22 24.95 3.89
CA ARG A 37 37.15 26.00 4.91
C ARG A 37 36.29 27.21 4.51
N HIS A 38 35.75 27.28 3.27
CA HIS A 38 35.01 28.44 2.76
C HIS A 38 33.54 28.19 2.38
N LEU A 39 32.98 26.97 2.63
CA LEU A 39 31.59 26.64 2.23
C LEU A 39 30.56 26.62 3.38
N SER A 40 30.88 27.19 4.54
CA SER A 40 29.99 27.08 5.73
C SER A 40 28.94 28.18 5.85
N SER A 41 28.62 28.97 4.84
CA SER A 41 27.75 30.15 5.04
C SER A 41 26.61 30.35 4.02
N ARG A 42 26.10 29.28 3.38
CA ARG A 42 24.78 29.36 2.75
C ARG A 42 23.90 28.24 3.29
N ALA A 43 22.89 28.64 4.07
CA ALA A 43 21.77 27.75 4.43
C ALA A 43 21.03 27.35 3.14
N SER A 44 21.56 26.37 2.41
CA SER A 44 20.80 25.70 1.37
C SER A 44 19.67 24.95 2.07
N VAL A 45 18.44 25.13 1.60
CA VAL A 45 17.31 24.32 2.03
C VAL A 45 17.70 22.84 1.90
N GLU A 46 17.85 22.16 3.03
CA GLU A 46 18.24 20.75 3.05
C GLU A 46 17.09 19.93 2.50
N ASN A 47 17.30 19.27 1.37
CA ASN A 47 16.30 18.43 0.70
C ASN A 47 16.30 16.97 1.20
N PHE A 48 16.65 16.73 2.47
CA PHE A 48 16.66 15.40 3.07
C PHE A 48 16.14 15.41 4.51
N ALA A 49 15.62 14.27 4.95
CA ALA A 49 15.11 14.09 6.31
C ALA A 49 16.26 13.78 7.28
N ARG A 50 16.10 14.20 8.56
CA ARG A 50 17.02 13.90 9.66
C ARG A 50 16.33 13.05 10.72
N CYS A 51 17.02 12.03 11.26
CA CYS A 51 16.51 11.21 12.34
C CYS A 51 16.16 12.03 13.58
N SER A 52 16.99 13.04 13.93
CA SER A 52 16.74 13.91 15.09
C SER A 52 15.46 14.75 15.02
N ARG A 53 14.88 14.89 13.82
CA ARG A 53 13.67 15.68 13.56
C ARG A 53 12.45 14.83 13.23
N LEU A 54 12.58 13.50 13.15
CA LEU A 54 11.45 12.62 12.91
C LEU A 54 10.56 12.56 14.16
N PHE A 55 9.27 12.81 13.97
CA PHE A 55 8.28 12.49 15.00
C PHE A 55 8.02 10.99 14.99
N GLN A 56 8.79 10.28 15.81
CA GLN A 56 8.71 8.84 15.99
C GLN A 56 8.72 8.52 17.48
N PRO A 57 7.56 8.57 18.13
CA PRO A 57 7.45 8.26 19.54
C PRO A 57 7.72 6.76 19.76
N ASN A 58 8.65 6.44 20.63
CA ASN A 58 8.93 5.08 21.05
C ASN A 58 7.87 4.64 22.06
N SER A 59 7.19 3.54 21.75
CA SER A 59 6.13 2.90 22.53
C SER A 59 5.02 3.84 23.05
N PHE A 60 3.94 3.92 22.30
CA PHE A 60 2.66 4.34 22.86
C PHE A 60 2.17 3.23 23.80
N THR A 61 1.99 3.58 25.07
CA THR A 61 1.36 2.78 26.13
C THR A 61 1.48 1.27 25.98
N LYS A 62 1.98 0.61 27.00
CA LYS A 62 1.88 -0.85 27.12
C LYS A 62 0.42 -1.23 26.91
N LEU A 63 0.02 -1.48 25.67
CA LEU A 63 -1.22 -2.15 25.39
C LEU A 63 -1.19 -3.45 26.18
N ASP A 64 -2.22 -3.66 26.99
CA ASP A 64 -2.36 -4.86 27.79
C ASP A 64 -2.01 -6.08 26.92
N ALA A 65 -0.98 -6.81 27.32
CA ALA A 65 -0.44 -7.98 26.62
C ALA A 65 -1.46 -9.15 26.49
N LYS A 66 -2.71 -8.92 26.88
CA LYS A 66 -3.82 -9.89 26.89
C LYS A 66 -4.60 -9.98 25.58
N GLN A 67 -4.40 -9.07 24.63
CA GLN A 67 -5.01 -9.19 23.31
C GLN A 67 -3.99 -9.75 22.32
N GLY A 68 -4.30 -10.87 21.67
CA GLY A 68 -3.49 -11.50 20.64
C GLY A 68 -3.28 -10.56 19.45
N LEU A 69 -2.28 -9.68 19.55
CA LEU A 69 -1.91 -8.76 18.49
C LEU A 69 -1.19 -9.55 17.38
N CYS A 70 -1.54 -9.31 16.12
CA CYS A 70 -0.75 -9.81 15.03
C CYS A 70 0.63 -9.10 14.98
N LYS A 71 1.56 -9.70 14.25
CA LYS A 71 2.95 -9.24 14.16
C LYS A 71 3.04 -7.81 13.61
N SER A 72 2.35 -7.51 12.52
CA SER A 72 2.33 -6.17 11.91
C SER A 72 1.77 -5.13 12.87
N GLN A 73 0.66 -5.41 13.53
CA GLN A 73 0.07 -4.49 14.51
C GLN A 73 1.03 -4.18 15.64
N LYS A 74 1.65 -5.21 16.23
CA LYS A 74 2.64 -5.05 17.30
C LYS A 74 3.81 -4.18 16.85
N LEU A 75 4.42 -4.50 15.70
CA LEU A 75 5.58 -3.76 15.19
C LEU A 75 5.23 -2.30 14.86
N MET A 76 4.05 -2.06 14.26
CA MET A 76 3.62 -0.70 13.93
C MET A 76 3.40 0.16 15.18
N LEU A 77 2.92 -0.42 16.27
CA LEU A 77 2.78 0.25 17.56
C LEU A 77 4.14 0.47 18.24
N ASP A 78 4.96 -0.58 18.33
CA ASP A 78 6.26 -0.55 18.99
C ASP A 78 7.24 0.45 18.36
N TYR A 79 7.16 0.61 17.04
CA TYR A 79 8.05 1.52 16.27
C TYR A 79 7.41 2.87 15.92
N GLY A 80 6.29 3.22 16.55
CA GLY A 80 5.68 4.54 16.36
C GLY A 80 5.26 4.81 14.92
N LEU A 81 4.65 3.83 14.26
CA LEU A 81 4.07 3.97 12.93
C LEU A 81 2.58 4.31 13.00
N MET A 82 1.91 3.84 14.05
CA MET A 82 0.50 4.15 14.30
C MET A 82 0.22 4.29 15.79
N SER A 83 -0.89 4.93 16.12
CA SER A 83 -1.42 5.06 17.48
C SER A 83 -2.92 4.78 17.49
N PRO A 84 -3.48 4.03 18.46
CA PRO A 84 -4.90 3.88 18.60
C PRO A 84 -5.58 5.23 18.85
N SER A 85 -6.70 5.48 18.17
CA SER A 85 -7.57 6.65 18.39
C SER A 85 -8.89 6.27 19.03
N GLY A 86 -9.37 5.05 18.76
CA GLY A 86 -10.58 4.46 19.27
C GLY A 86 -10.65 3.00 18.85
N THR A 87 -11.77 2.32 19.17
CA THR A 87 -11.96 0.93 18.78
C THR A 87 -12.02 0.80 17.26
N GLY A 88 -11.04 0.13 16.66
CA GLY A 88 -10.93 -0.07 15.21
C GLY A 88 -10.54 1.19 14.41
N THR A 89 -10.04 2.25 15.07
CA THR A 89 -9.56 3.46 14.43
C THR A 89 -8.14 3.81 14.87
N PHE A 90 -7.31 4.30 13.96
CA PHE A 90 -5.89 4.52 14.19
C PHE A 90 -5.41 5.83 13.57
N VAL A 91 -4.53 6.52 14.29
CA VAL A 91 -3.72 7.60 13.74
C VAL A 91 -2.51 6.98 13.05
N LEU A 92 -2.29 7.27 11.78
CA LEU A 92 -1.05 6.94 11.09
C LEU A 92 -0.02 8.03 11.33
N LEU A 93 1.18 7.65 11.75
CA LEU A 93 2.27 8.54 12.06
C LEU A 93 3.17 8.77 10.84
N PRO A 94 4.08 9.75 10.83
CA PRO A 94 4.75 10.23 9.62
C PRO A 94 5.39 9.16 8.75
N LEU A 95 6.03 8.13 9.33
CA LEU A 95 6.64 7.05 8.54
C LEU A 95 5.61 6.17 7.85
N ALA A 96 4.54 5.81 8.55
CA ALA A 96 3.45 5.02 7.96
C ALA A 96 2.69 5.83 6.90
N THR A 97 2.43 7.12 7.16
CA THR A 97 1.78 8.02 6.20
C THR A 97 2.61 8.14 4.92
N LYS A 98 3.92 8.35 5.04
CA LYS A 98 4.82 8.39 3.88
C LYS A 98 4.85 7.10 3.07
N SER A 99 4.81 5.94 3.75
CA SER A 99 4.71 4.64 3.08
C SER A 99 3.36 4.46 2.39
N LEU A 100 2.28 4.90 3.03
CA LEU A 100 0.93 4.88 2.47
C LEU A 100 0.81 5.75 1.22
N GLU A 101 1.35 6.97 1.23
CA GLU A 101 1.39 7.87 0.07
C GLU A 101 2.09 7.21 -1.12
N ARG A 102 3.22 6.54 -0.90
CA ARG A 102 3.92 5.79 -1.96
C ARG A 102 3.12 4.60 -2.49
N LEU A 103 2.38 3.93 -1.61
CA LEU A 103 1.47 2.86 -2.03
C LEU A 103 0.34 3.42 -2.89
N VAL A 104 -0.20 4.59 -2.53
CA VAL A 104 -1.19 5.32 -3.33
C VAL A 104 -0.62 5.69 -4.70
N ASP A 105 0.58 6.27 -4.77
CA ASP A 105 1.24 6.64 -6.02
C ASP A 105 1.49 5.42 -6.92
N LEU A 106 1.87 4.28 -6.32
CA LEU A 106 2.05 3.03 -7.05
C LEU A 106 0.73 2.55 -7.65
N ILE A 107 -0.35 2.54 -6.87
CA ILE A 107 -1.70 2.18 -7.32
C ILE A 107 -2.18 3.13 -8.41
N ASP A 108 -2.05 4.44 -8.20
CA ASP A 108 -2.44 5.47 -9.18
C ASP A 108 -1.73 5.25 -10.52
N SER A 109 -0.42 4.99 -10.50
CA SER A 109 0.36 4.79 -11.73
C SER A 109 -0.11 3.59 -12.54
N GLU A 110 -0.49 2.49 -11.89
CA GLU A 110 -0.98 1.28 -12.59
C GLU A 110 -2.41 1.45 -13.10
N LEU A 111 -3.30 2.09 -12.34
CA LEU A 111 -4.67 2.33 -12.78
C LEU A 111 -4.75 3.33 -13.93
N GLN A 112 -3.96 4.40 -13.90
CA GLN A 112 -3.87 5.37 -14.99
C GLN A 112 -3.30 4.72 -16.26
N SER A 113 -2.39 3.76 -16.14
CA SER A 113 -1.83 3.05 -17.30
C SER A 113 -2.85 2.22 -18.08
N VAL A 114 -4.00 1.89 -17.46
CA VAL A 114 -5.11 1.19 -18.11
C VAL A 114 -6.30 2.09 -18.40
N GLY A 115 -6.11 3.42 -18.38
CA GLY A 115 -7.14 4.40 -18.69
C GLY A 115 -8.03 4.80 -17.50
N GLY A 116 -7.71 4.41 -16.29
CA GLY A 116 -8.43 4.82 -15.09
C GLY A 116 -8.33 6.33 -14.85
N GLN A 117 -9.45 6.97 -14.56
CA GLN A 117 -9.57 8.40 -14.27
C GLN A 117 -9.92 8.59 -12.80
N LYS A 118 -9.10 9.38 -12.11
CA LYS A 118 -9.27 9.62 -10.67
C LYS A 118 -10.36 10.65 -10.41
N ILE A 119 -11.31 10.30 -9.54
CA ILE A 119 -12.36 11.19 -9.04
C ILE A 119 -12.34 11.22 -7.52
N LEU A 120 -13.18 12.04 -6.91
CA LEU A 120 -13.42 12.06 -5.47
C LEU A 120 -14.91 12.18 -5.22
N LEU A 121 -15.50 11.14 -4.64
CA LEU A 121 -16.91 11.10 -4.23
C LEU A 121 -17.03 11.45 -2.72
N PRO A 122 -18.14 12.09 -2.30
CA PRO A 122 -18.38 12.36 -0.89
C PRO A 122 -18.50 11.08 -0.06
N CYS A 123 -17.88 11.06 1.13
CA CYS A 123 -18.05 9.94 2.08
C CYS A 123 -19.42 9.96 2.78
N LEU A 124 -20.06 11.13 2.88
CA LEU A 124 -21.41 11.27 3.37
C LEU A 124 -22.40 11.03 2.24
N VAL A 125 -23.03 9.86 2.21
CA VAL A 125 -23.88 9.40 1.11
C VAL A 125 -25.34 9.47 1.48
N PRO A 126 -26.25 10.02 0.63
CA PRO A 126 -27.67 10.02 0.89
C PRO A 126 -28.23 8.59 1.03
N GLY A 127 -28.93 8.30 2.10
CA GLY A 127 -29.54 6.99 2.36
C GLY A 127 -30.54 6.56 1.30
N SER A 128 -31.15 7.52 0.58
CA SER A 128 -32.05 7.25 -0.52
C SER A 128 -31.42 6.45 -1.67
N LEU A 129 -30.10 6.55 -1.87
CA LEU A 129 -29.39 5.77 -2.90
C LEU A 129 -29.32 4.30 -2.50
N PHE A 130 -28.91 4.02 -1.26
CA PHE A 130 -28.85 2.67 -0.70
C PHE A 130 -30.22 2.01 -0.60
N LYS A 131 -31.28 2.80 -0.32
CA LYS A 131 -32.67 2.31 -0.32
C LYS A 131 -33.13 1.87 -1.72
N LYS A 132 -32.70 2.57 -2.78
CA LYS A 132 -33.06 2.20 -4.15
C LYS A 132 -32.43 0.87 -4.59
N THR A 133 -31.27 0.52 -4.07
CA THR A 133 -30.54 -0.74 -4.39
C THR A 133 -30.88 -1.86 -3.41
N GLY A 134 -31.66 -1.58 -2.34
CA GLY A 134 -31.96 -2.54 -1.27
C GLY A 134 -30.86 -2.65 -0.20
N ARG A 135 -29.66 -2.15 -0.46
CA ARG A 135 -28.49 -2.30 0.44
C ARG A 135 -28.62 -1.56 1.77
N TRP A 136 -29.57 -0.64 1.91
CA TRP A 136 -29.84 0.02 3.19
C TRP A 136 -30.23 -0.97 4.31
N GLU A 137 -30.97 -2.02 3.94
CA GLU A 137 -31.37 -3.08 4.86
C GLU A 137 -30.36 -4.24 4.83
N ASP A 138 -29.89 -4.65 3.65
CA ASP A 138 -29.02 -5.81 3.46
C ASP A 138 -27.66 -5.66 4.18
N MET A 139 -27.11 -4.46 4.27
CA MET A 139 -25.87 -4.19 5.01
C MET A 139 -26.06 -4.16 6.54
N GLY A 140 -27.28 -4.12 7.01
CA GLY A 140 -27.60 -4.21 8.42
C GLY A 140 -26.85 -3.23 9.32
N ASP A 141 -26.21 -3.78 10.34
CA ASP A 141 -25.46 -3.03 11.36
C ASP A 141 -24.06 -2.61 10.90
N GLU A 142 -23.55 -3.14 9.79
CA GLU A 142 -22.25 -2.69 9.24
C GLU A 142 -22.29 -1.27 8.68
N LEU A 143 -23.49 -0.75 8.38
CA LEU A 143 -23.66 0.56 7.80
C LEU A 143 -23.79 1.63 8.90
N PHE A 144 -22.85 2.59 8.97
CA PHE A 144 -23.02 3.77 9.82
C PHE A 144 -24.15 4.66 9.30
N LYS A 145 -25.34 4.52 9.86
CA LYS A 145 -26.53 5.28 9.50
C LYS A 145 -26.62 6.57 10.33
N LEU A 146 -26.94 7.68 9.69
CA LEU A 146 -26.98 9.03 10.26
C LEU A 146 -28.25 9.74 9.84
N LYS A 147 -28.69 10.72 10.64
CA LYS A 147 -29.72 11.68 10.24
C LYS A 147 -29.20 13.10 10.27
N ASP A 148 -29.56 13.89 9.26
CA ASP A 148 -29.27 15.31 9.27
C ASP A 148 -30.27 16.10 10.16
N ARG A 149 -30.07 17.41 10.27
CA ARG A 149 -30.97 18.29 11.07
C ARG A 149 -32.40 18.38 10.54
N ARG A 150 -32.65 17.89 9.33
CA ARG A 150 -33.97 17.86 8.66
C ARG A 150 -34.55 16.46 8.61
N ASP A 151 -33.99 15.53 9.41
CA ASP A 151 -34.39 14.13 9.47
C ASP A 151 -34.20 13.31 8.19
N HIS A 152 -33.34 13.77 7.27
CA HIS A 152 -32.96 12.99 6.12
C HIS A 152 -31.92 11.91 6.48
N ASP A 153 -32.11 10.72 5.93
CA ASP A 153 -31.18 9.60 6.13
C ASP A 153 -29.93 9.76 5.28
N TYR A 154 -28.79 9.55 5.92
CA TYR A 154 -27.46 9.47 5.33
C TYR A 154 -26.71 8.26 5.88
N CYS A 155 -25.64 7.87 5.23
CA CYS A 155 -24.65 6.93 5.77
C CYS A 155 -23.24 7.42 5.50
N LEU A 156 -22.29 6.93 6.30
CA LEU A 156 -20.87 6.99 5.94
C LEU A 156 -20.60 5.87 4.93
N GLY A 157 -20.05 6.22 3.76
CA GLY A 157 -19.89 5.31 2.63
C GLY A 157 -18.97 4.13 2.95
N PRO A 158 -19.48 2.89 2.96
CA PRO A 158 -18.65 1.67 3.05
C PRO A 158 -18.00 1.34 1.70
N THR A 159 -18.62 1.78 0.62
CA THR A 159 -18.29 1.69 -0.80
C THR A 159 -19.18 2.65 -1.59
N HIS A 160 -18.99 2.84 -2.90
CA HIS A 160 -19.65 3.94 -3.62
C HIS A 160 -20.30 3.52 -4.96
N GLU A 161 -20.76 2.28 -5.12
CA GLU A 161 -21.46 1.78 -6.31
C GLU A 161 -22.67 2.66 -6.63
N GLU A 162 -23.47 2.98 -5.62
CA GLU A 162 -24.65 3.80 -5.74
C GLU A 162 -24.32 5.24 -6.14
N ALA A 163 -23.29 5.81 -5.49
CA ALA A 163 -22.93 7.21 -5.72
C ALA A 163 -22.37 7.44 -7.12
N VAL A 164 -21.53 6.54 -7.63
CA VAL A 164 -20.96 6.63 -8.97
C VAL A 164 -22.01 6.33 -10.05
N SER A 165 -22.92 5.38 -9.81
CA SER A 165 -24.05 5.12 -10.72
C SER A 165 -25.00 6.31 -10.78
N GLN A 166 -25.28 6.95 -9.64
CA GLN A 166 -26.09 8.18 -9.62
C GLN A 166 -25.40 9.34 -10.33
N LEU A 167 -24.06 9.45 -10.24
CA LEU A 167 -23.30 10.44 -11.01
C LEU A 167 -23.55 10.28 -12.52
N LEU A 168 -23.43 9.07 -13.06
CA LEU A 168 -23.66 8.81 -14.50
C LEU A 168 -25.14 8.97 -14.87
N ALA A 169 -26.08 8.56 -14.01
CA ALA A 169 -27.51 8.75 -14.23
C ALA A 169 -27.93 10.23 -14.25
N SER A 170 -27.13 11.12 -13.65
CA SER A 170 -27.42 12.57 -13.67
C SER A 170 -26.99 13.28 -14.95
N LEU A 171 -26.23 12.61 -15.82
CA LEU A 171 -25.80 13.16 -17.10
C LEU A 171 -27.00 13.22 -18.09
N PRO A 172 -27.13 14.29 -18.87
CA PRO A 172 -28.28 14.46 -19.79
C PRO A 172 -28.37 13.38 -20.87
N SER A 173 -27.23 12.90 -21.35
CA SER A 173 -27.11 11.79 -22.30
C SER A 173 -25.67 11.33 -22.34
N LEU A 174 -25.44 10.04 -22.11
CA LEU A 174 -24.14 9.42 -22.27
C LEU A 174 -24.07 8.74 -23.63
N SER A 175 -23.07 9.12 -24.44
CA SER A 175 -22.87 8.54 -25.78
C SER A 175 -22.11 7.22 -25.67
N LEU A 176 -22.48 6.27 -26.54
CA LEU A 176 -21.75 5.01 -26.77
C LEU A 176 -20.24 5.24 -26.98
N ARG A 177 -19.82 6.36 -27.58
CA ARG A 177 -18.44 6.70 -27.88
C ARG A 177 -17.60 7.00 -26.60
N CYS A 178 -18.25 7.26 -25.47
CA CYS A 178 -17.58 7.52 -24.20
C CYS A 178 -17.22 6.23 -23.45
N LEU A 179 -17.72 5.07 -23.91
CA LEU A 179 -17.50 3.78 -23.25
C LEU A 179 -16.25 3.06 -23.79
N PRO A 180 -15.51 2.33 -22.97
CA PRO A 180 -15.75 2.15 -21.53
C PRO A 180 -15.35 3.39 -20.70
N ILE A 181 -16.06 3.61 -19.57
CA ILE A 181 -15.71 4.63 -18.58
C ILE A 181 -15.08 3.90 -17.39
N LEU A 182 -13.88 4.33 -16.98
CA LEU A 182 -13.13 3.79 -15.86
C LEU A 182 -12.87 4.89 -14.83
N LEU A 183 -13.63 4.89 -13.74
CA LEU A 183 -13.53 5.90 -12.68
C LEU A 183 -13.04 5.25 -11.39
N TYR A 184 -12.08 5.86 -10.70
CA TYR A 184 -11.62 5.36 -9.41
C TYR A 184 -11.36 6.50 -8.42
N GLN A 185 -11.41 6.15 -7.14
CA GLN A 185 -10.99 7.02 -6.05
C GLN A 185 -10.14 6.27 -5.04
N ILE A 186 -9.41 7.01 -4.23
CA ILE A 186 -8.73 6.53 -3.03
C ILE A 186 -9.18 7.43 -1.88
N SER A 187 -10.00 6.90 -1.00
CA SER A 187 -10.69 7.69 0.02
C SER A 187 -11.00 6.86 1.27
N PRO A 188 -11.25 7.52 2.42
CA PRO A 188 -11.75 6.83 3.60
C PRO A 188 -13.06 6.09 3.33
N LYS A 189 -13.20 4.92 3.94
CA LYS A 189 -14.42 4.12 3.99
C LYS A 189 -14.72 3.76 5.43
N PHE A 190 -16.00 3.51 5.69
CA PHE A 190 -16.50 3.30 7.05
C PHE A 190 -17.36 2.05 7.09
N ARG A 191 -17.06 1.15 8.01
CA ARG A 191 -17.86 -0.03 8.32
C ARG A 191 -17.98 -0.17 9.83
N ASP A 192 -19.18 -0.31 10.37
CA ASP A 192 -19.38 -0.52 11.81
C ASP A 192 -19.05 -1.96 12.18
N GLU A 193 -17.77 -2.28 12.07
CA GLU A 193 -17.23 -3.59 12.35
C GLU A 193 -17.43 -3.96 13.82
N GLY A 194 -18.21 -5.00 14.08
CA GLY A 194 -18.55 -5.42 15.43
C GLY A 194 -17.37 -5.97 16.25
N ARG A 195 -16.33 -6.48 15.56
CA ARG A 195 -15.12 -7.02 16.20
C ARG A 195 -13.87 -6.59 15.43
N PRO A 196 -13.47 -5.32 15.55
CA PRO A 196 -12.22 -4.87 14.94
C PRO A 196 -11.05 -5.63 15.53
N LYS A 197 -10.11 -6.09 14.67
CA LYS A 197 -8.96 -6.86 15.10
C LYS A 197 -7.77 -6.68 14.15
N PHE A 198 -6.59 -7.03 14.64
CA PHE A 198 -5.34 -7.00 13.87
C PHE A 198 -4.99 -5.61 13.31
N GLY A 199 -5.32 -4.53 14.05
CA GLY A 199 -4.96 -3.17 13.68
C GLY A 199 -5.59 -2.72 12.36
N LEU A 200 -4.76 -2.38 11.37
CA LEU A 200 -5.22 -1.90 10.08
C LEU A 200 -5.77 -3.00 9.15
N LEU A 201 -5.68 -4.28 9.53
CA LEU A 201 -6.23 -5.37 8.72
C LEU A 201 -7.76 -5.39 8.77
N ARG A 202 -8.37 -5.09 9.93
CA ARG A 202 -9.83 -5.04 10.11
C ARG A 202 -10.22 -3.93 11.06
N GLY A 203 -10.34 -2.73 10.51
CA GLY A 203 -10.74 -1.50 11.22
C GLY A 203 -12.13 -1.01 10.84
N ARG A 204 -12.63 0.02 11.54
CA ARG A 204 -13.94 0.67 11.31
C ARG A 204 -13.83 1.85 10.33
N GLU A 205 -12.67 2.48 10.28
CA GLU A 205 -12.28 3.49 9.29
C GLU A 205 -10.99 3.05 8.62
N PHE A 206 -10.96 3.03 7.29
CA PHE A 206 -9.82 2.58 6.51
C PHE A 206 -9.79 3.26 5.14
N ILE A 207 -8.62 3.30 4.51
CA ILE A 207 -8.48 3.83 3.16
C ILE A 207 -8.65 2.69 2.15
N MET A 208 -9.58 2.90 1.22
CA MET A 208 -9.84 1.99 0.10
C MET A 208 -9.62 2.72 -1.21
N LYS A 209 -8.98 2.04 -2.15
CA LYS A 209 -9.10 2.34 -3.57
C LYS A 209 -10.30 1.56 -4.11
N ASP A 210 -11.30 2.25 -4.57
CA ASP A 210 -12.47 1.69 -5.25
C ASP A 210 -12.54 2.22 -6.68
N MET A 211 -12.66 1.30 -7.63
CA MET A 211 -12.77 1.59 -9.06
C MET A 211 -14.04 0.98 -9.62
N TYR A 212 -14.67 1.70 -10.50
CA TYR A 212 -15.92 1.36 -11.15
C TYR A 212 -15.75 1.50 -12.66
N THR A 213 -16.10 0.44 -13.40
CA THR A 213 -16.08 0.48 -14.84
C THR A 213 -17.49 0.35 -15.38
N PHE A 214 -17.75 1.01 -16.52
CA PHE A 214 -19.05 1.04 -17.15
C PHE A 214 -18.86 0.77 -18.63
N ASP A 215 -19.51 -0.29 -19.10
CA ASP A 215 -19.34 -0.84 -20.43
C ASP A 215 -20.72 -0.93 -21.15
N ARG A 216 -20.68 -1.12 -22.45
CA ARG A 216 -21.88 -1.21 -23.28
C ARG A 216 -22.54 -2.59 -23.28
N SER A 217 -21.78 -3.64 -23.01
CA SER A 217 -22.24 -5.03 -23.02
C SER A 217 -21.47 -5.88 -22.02
N ALA A 218 -21.97 -7.09 -21.72
CA ALA A 218 -21.31 -8.03 -20.82
C ALA A 218 -19.95 -8.49 -21.37
N GLU A 219 -19.81 -8.66 -22.69
CA GLU A 219 -18.55 -9.05 -23.31
C GLU A 219 -17.49 -7.96 -23.14
N CYS A 220 -17.84 -6.69 -23.43
CA CYS A 220 -16.91 -5.56 -23.22
C CYS A 220 -16.55 -5.39 -21.74
N ALA A 221 -17.52 -5.59 -20.84
CA ALA A 221 -17.28 -5.56 -19.40
C ALA A 221 -16.31 -6.66 -18.95
N GLY A 222 -16.38 -7.87 -19.55
CA GLY A 222 -15.44 -8.95 -19.32
C GLY A 222 -14.01 -8.59 -19.74
N GLU A 223 -13.83 -7.98 -20.93
CA GLU A 223 -12.54 -7.50 -21.40
C GLU A 223 -11.95 -6.42 -20.44
N THR A 224 -12.77 -5.46 -20.04
CA THR A 224 -12.38 -4.41 -19.08
C THR A 224 -12.03 -5.01 -17.72
N TYR A 225 -12.78 -6.00 -17.28
CA TYR A 225 -12.53 -6.73 -16.03
C TYR A 225 -11.12 -7.37 -16.01
N ASP A 226 -10.76 -8.07 -17.08
CA ASP A 226 -9.46 -8.75 -17.18
C ASP A 226 -8.29 -7.73 -17.25
N ILE A 227 -8.48 -6.60 -17.94
CA ILE A 227 -7.50 -5.51 -17.99
C ILE A 227 -7.22 -4.97 -16.58
N VAL A 228 -8.25 -4.70 -15.78
CA VAL A 228 -8.10 -4.18 -14.42
C VAL A 228 -7.52 -5.25 -13.47
N CYS A 229 -7.93 -6.52 -13.58
CA CYS A 229 -7.34 -7.61 -12.83
C CYS A 229 -5.83 -7.76 -13.12
N THR A 230 -5.42 -7.58 -14.37
CA THR A 230 -4.01 -7.56 -14.76
C THR A 230 -3.26 -6.39 -14.12
N ALA A 231 -3.87 -5.20 -14.06
CA ALA A 231 -3.29 -4.06 -13.35
C ALA A 231 -3.14 -4.36 -11.84
N TYR A 232 -4.09 -5.06 -11.22
CA TYR A 232 -3.98 -5.50 -9.83
C TYR A 232 -2.79 -6.45 -9.61
N SER A 233 -2.62 -7.44 -10.48
CA SER A 233 -1.45 -8.34 -10.43
C SER A 233 -0.15 -7.53 -10.49
N ARG A 234 -0.04 -6.55 -11.41
CA ARG A 234 1.15 -5.68 -11.50
C ARG A 234 1.39 -4.85 -10.25
N ILE A 235 0.32 -4.32 -9.59
CA ILE A 235 0.45 -3.62 -8.30
C ILE A 235 1.10 -4.53 -7.26
N LEU A 236 0.60 -5.76 -7.11
CA LEU A 236 1.09 -6.71 -6.11
C LEU A 236 2.50 -7.23 -6.43
N GLU A 237 2.80 -7.49 -7.70
CA GLU A 237 4.15 -7.83 -8.18
C GLU A 237 5.16 -6.71 -7.90
N ARG A 238 4.78 -5.45 -8.11
CA ARG A 238 5.64 -4.30 -7.80
C ARG A 238 5.91 -4.13 -6.31
N LEU A 239 4.99 -4.56 -5.45
CA LEU A 239 5.22 -4.64 -4.01
C LEU A 239 6.22 -5.75 -3.66
N GLY A 240 6.30 -6.80 -4.47
CA GLY A 240 7.20 -7.92 -4.25
C GLY A 240 6.79 -8.81 -3.09
N VAL A 241 5.50 -8.85 -2.76
CA VAL A 241 4.90 -9.78 -1.79
C VAL A 241 4.21 -10.89 -2.57
N PRO A 242 4.50 -12.16 -2.29
CA PRO A 242 3.80 -13.28 -2.95
C PRO A 242 2.29 -13.20 -2.71
N PHE A 243 1.51 -13.41 -3.76
CA PHE A 243 0.05 -13.38 -3.70
C PHE A 243 -0.58 -14.49 -4.53
N VAL A 244 -1.83 -14.78 -4.24
CA VAL A 244 -2.67 -15.71 -5.00
C VAL A 244 -3.95 -15.01 -5.45
N LYS A 245 -4.42 -15.32 -6.66
CA LYS A 245 -5.71 -14.90 -7.19
C LYS A 245 -6.67 -16.10 -7.09
N VAL A 246 -7.80 -15.92 -6.42
CA VAL A 246 -8.78 -16.97 -6.19
C VAL A 246 -10.16 -16.58 -6.74
N LYS A 247 -10.91 -17.55 -7.23
CA LYS A 247 -12.34 -17.39 -7.51
C LYS A 247 -13.09 -17.27 -6.17
N ALA A 248 -13.99 -16.31 -6.05
CA ALA A 248 -14.73 -16.03 -4.84
C ALA A 248 -16.23 -15.83 -5.09
N SER A 249 -17.01 -15.84 -4.02
CA SER A 249 -18.42 -15.49 -4.07
C SER A 249 -18.60 -13.98 -4.18
N SER A 250 -19.60 -13.53 -4.93
CA SER A 250 -19.96 -12.11 -5.02
C SER A 250 -20.67 -11.60 -3.75
N GLY A 251 -21.17 -12.49 -2.89
CA GLY A 251 -21.80 -12.16 -1.60
C GLY A 251 -22.85 -11.05 -1.69
N ALA A 252 -22.87 -10.17 -0.71
CA ALA A 252 -23.80 -9.02 -0.63
C ALA A 252 -23.59 -7.94 -1.71
N MET A 253 -22.49 -7.99 -2.47
CA MET A 253 -22.27 -7.09 -3.61
C MET A 253 -23.13 -7.45 -4.80
N GLY A 254 -23.50 -8.72 -4.93
CA GLY A 254 -24.23 -9.25 -6.08
C GLY A 254 -23.35 -9.40 -7.32
N GLY A 255 -23.97 -9.72 -8.45
CA GLY A 255 -23.29 -9.87 -9.72
C GLY A 255 -23.04 -11.33 -10.13
N ASN A 256 -22.24 -11.52 -11.19
CA ASN A 256 -22.10 -12.82 -11.86
C ASN A 256 -20.95 -13.65 -11.35
N TYR A 257 -19.80 -13.04 -11.07
CA TYR A 257 -18.60 -13.69 -10.58
C TYR A 257 -17.66 -12.69 -9.92
N SER A 258 -16.73 -13.18 -9.09
CA SER A 258 -15.72 -12.35 -8.47
C SER A 258 -14.37 -13.06 -8.32
N HIS A 259 -13.32 -12.27 -8.14
CA HIS A 259 -11.98 -12.77 -7.81
C HIS A 259 -11.38 -11.94 -6.68
N GLU A 260 -10.80 -12.64 -5.72
CA GLU A 260 -10.03 -12.05 -4.63
C GLU A 260 -8.54 -12.22 -4.84
N PHE A 261 -7.77 -11.30 -4.28
CA PHE A 261 -6.30 -11.35 -4.23
C PHE A 261 -5.89 -11.43 -2.77
N HIS A 262 -5.15 -12.48 -2.42
CA HIS A 262 -4.75 -12.76 -1.05
C HIS A 262 -3.24 -12.80 -0.88
N PHE A 263 -2.76 -12.32 0.26
CA PHE A 263 -1.45 -12.68 0.77
C PHE A 263 -1.59 -13.87 1.72
N LEU A 264 -0.82 -14.93 1.46
CA LEU A 264 -0.83 -16.12 2.32
C LEU A 264 -0.21 -15.80 3.69
N SER A 265 -0.94 -16.10 4.76
CA SER A 265 -0.52 -15.84 6.13
C SER A 265 -1.37 -16.61 7.12
N ASP A 266 -0.75 -17.16 8.18
CA ASP A 266 -1.41 -17.92 9.25
C ASP A 266 -2.48 -17.10 10.01
N ILE A 267 -2.38 -15.75 10.00
CA ILE A 267 -3.39 -14.89 10.60
C ILE A 267 -4.60 -14.64 9.69
N GLY A 268 -4.54 -15.11 8.43
CA GLY A 268 -5.63 -14.99 7.47
C GLY A 268 -6.90 -15.66 7.99
N GLU A 269 -8.04 -15.00 7.73
CA GLU A 269 -9.35 -15.53 8.13
C GLU A 269 -9.93 -16.45 7.08
N ASP A 270 -9.57 -16.21 5.82
CA ASP A 270 -10.12 -16.90 4.67
C ASP A 270 -9.36 -18.21 4.42
N ARG A 271 -10.14 -19.29 4.26
CA ARG A 271 -9.62 -20.60 3.84
C ARG A 271 -9.61 -20.66 2.32
N LEU A 272 -8.47 -21.03 1.76
CA LEU A 272 -8.22 -21.03 0.32
C LEU A 272 -7.71 -22.41 -0.11
N PHE A 273 -8.12 -22.86 -1.29
CA PHE A 273 -7.53 -24.00 -1.97
C PHE A 273 -6.67 -23.48 -3.13
N VAL A 274 -5.35 -23.60 -3.01
CA VAL A 274 -4.38 -22.92 -3.88
C VAL A 274 -3.51 -23.94 -4.62
N CYS A 275 -3.28 -23.69 -5.90
CA CYS A 275 -2.33 -24.47 -6.69
C CYS A 275 -0.89 -24.03 -6.39
N PRO A 276 0.00 -24.90 -5.89
CA PRO A 276 1.38 -24.55 -5.59
C PRO A 276 2.22 -24.21 -6.84
N LYS A 277 1.75 -24.58 -8.04
CA LYS A 277 2.44 -24.29 -9.31
C LYS A 277 1.96 -23.00 -9.98
N CYS A 278 0.63 -22.83 -10.07
CA CYS A 278 0.03 -21.73 -10.83
C CYS A 278 -0.28 -20.51 -9.98
N HIS A 279 -0.23 -20.62 -8.64
CA HIS A 279 -0.61 -19.56 -7.67
C HIS A 279 -2.02 -19.00 -7.91
N ILE A 280 -2.92 -19.84 -8.38
CA ILE A 280 -4.36 -19.57 -8.51
C ILE A 280 -5.13 -20.56 -7.63
N GLY A 281 -6.36 -20.23 -7.30
CA GLY A 281 -7.15 -21.11 -6.44
C GLY A 281 -8.62 -20.71 -6.38
N VAL A 282 -9.29 -21.25 -5.36
CA VAL A 282 -10.70 -21.03 -5.06
C VAL A 282 -10.86 -20.76 -3.56
N SER A 283 -11.72 -19.81 -3.20
CA SER A 283 -12.14 -19.62 -1.81
C SER A 283 -12.95 -20.82 -1.33
N ALA A 284 -12.78 -21.23 -0.08
CA ALA A 284 -13.53 -22.35 0.50
C ALA A 284 -15.05 -22.13 0.43
N ASP A 285 -15.50 -20.88 0.49
CA ASP A 285 -16.93 -20.52 0.39
C ASP A 285 -17.53 -20.82 -1.00
N ASN A 286 -16.71 -21.03 -2.01
CA ASN A 286 -17.12 -21.34 -3.39
C ASN A 286 -17.03 -22.83 -3.74
N VAL A 287 -16.73 -23.66 -2.77
CA VAL A 287 -16.56 -25.11 -2.97
C VAL A 287 -17.82 -25.83 -2.53
N GLU A 288 -18.54 -26.44 -3.49
CA GLU A 288 -19.80 -27.14 -3.21
C GLU A 288 -19.65 -28.45 -2.40
N SER A 289 -18.43 -29.01 -2.31
CA SER A 289 -18.12 -30.20 -1.52
C SER A 289 -16.69 -30.19 -1.02
N GLU A 290 -16.48 -30.45 0.27
CA GLU A 290 -15.15 -30.63 0.90
C GLU A 290 -14.48 -31.95 0.45
N THR A 291 -14.36 -32.18 -0.87
CA THR A 291 -13.68 -33.37 -1.36
C THR A 291 -12.17 -33.12 -1.37
N GLU A 292 -11.44 -34.00 -0.69
CA GLU A 292 -9.99 -33.97 -0.44
C GLU A 292 -9.09 -34.00 -1.69
N ASN A 293 -9.61 -33.86 -2.92
CA ASN A 293 -8.83 -34.00 -4.16
C ASN A 293 -9.25 -32.94 -5.22
N GLN A 294 -9.33 -31.67 -4.86
CA GLN A 294 -9.53 -30.64 -5.87
C GLN A 294 -8.26 -30.48 -6.71
N LEU A 295 -8.41 -30.51 -8.03
CA LEU A 295 -7.33 -30.32 -8.97
C LEU A 295 -7.37 -28.91 -9.57
N CYS A 296 -6.23 -28.37 -9.83
CA CYS A 296 -6.09 -27.09 -10.52
C CYS A 296 -6.64 -27.17 -11.95
N ASP A 297 -7.53 -26.27 -12.32
CA ASP A 297 -8.14 -26.17 -13.65
C ASP A 297 -7.10 -25.97 -14.78
N GLN A 298 -5.93 -25.39 -14.46
CA GLN A 298 -4.88 -25.11 -15.46
C GLN A 298 -3.86 -26.22 -15.62
N CYS A 299 -3.45 -26.89 -14.54
CA CYS A 299 -2.33 -27.83 -14.58
C CYS A 299 -2.60 -29.16 -13.92
N SER A 300 -3.85 -29.43 -13.45
CA SER A 300 -4.27 -30.65 -12.78
C SER A 300 -3.41 -31.06 -11.58
N THR A 301 -2.68 -30.12 -10.98
CA THR A 301 -1.97 -30.34 -9.71
C THR A 301 -2.98 -30.28 -8.56
N PRO A 302 -2.90 -31.16 -7.54
CA PRO A 302 -3.73 -31.05 -6.35
C PRO A 302 -3.60 -29.67 -5.70
N LEU A 303 -4.74 -29.11 -5.26
CA LEU A 303 -4.77 -27.87 -4.52
C LEU A 303 -4.40 -28.13 -3.07
N GLU A 304 -3.69 -27.19 -2.46
CA GLU A 304 -3.31 -27.20 -1.05
C GLU A 304 -4.19 -26.21 -0.27
N GLU A 305 -4.58 -26.58 0.95
CA GLU A 305 -5.33 -25.69 1.83
C GLU A 305 -4.38 -24.68 2.47
N GLU A 306 -4.70 -23.39 2.31
CA GLU A 306 -3.92 -22.27 2.82
C GLU A 306 -4.83 -21.24 3.51
N ARG A 307 -4.26 -20.39 4.33
CA ARG A 307 -4.95 -19.22 4.89
C ARG A 307 -4.47 -17.94 4.22
N GLY A 308 -5.43 -17.05 3.92
CA GLY A 308 -5.17 -15.80 3.23
C GLY A 308 -5.72 -14.57 3.94
N VAL A 309 -5.04 -13.44 3.72
CA VAL A 309 -5.55 -12.10 4.01
C VAL A 309 -5.99 -11.50 2.69
N GLU A 310 -7.28 -11.29 2.50
CA GLU A 310 -7.84 -10.58 1.36
C GLU A 310 -7.33 -9.13 1.32
N VAL A 311 -6.62 -8.76 0.27
CA VAL A 311 -6.08 -7.41 0.09
C VAL A 311 -6.76 -6.63 -1.04
N ALA A 312 -7.37 -7.35 -2.00
CA ALA A 312 -8.11 -6.76 -3.10
C ALA A 312 -9.21 -7.71 -3.60
N HIS A 313 -10.28 -7.14 -4.14
CA HIS A 313 -11.42 -7.86 -4.67
C HIS A 313 -11.92 -7.21 -5.97
N ALA A 314 -12.27 -8.02 -6.94
CA ALA A 314 -12.85 -7.63 -8.21
C ALA A 314 -14.22 -8.30 -8.40
N PHE A 315 -15.23 -7.54 -8.83
CA PHE A 315 -16.61 -8.02 -9.03
C PHE A 315 -17.11 -7.68 -10.42
N SER A 316 -17.76 -8.63 -11.06
CA SER A 316 -18.57 -8.41 -12.26
C SER A 316 -20.03 -8.24 -11.84
N LEU A 317 -20.51 -6.99 -11.82
CA LEU A 317 -21.80 -6.62 -11.22
C LEU A 317 -22.97 -6.67 -12.22
N GLY A 318 -22.69 -6.68 -13.53
CA GLY A 318 -23.76 -6.57 -14.53
C GLY A 318 -24.53 -5.24 -14.43
N THR A 319 -25.85 -5.30 -14.29
CA THR A 319 -26.71 -4.11 -14.20
C THR A 319 -27.33 -3.92 -12.80
N VAL A 320 -26.85 -4.64 -11.79
CA VAL A 320 -27.42 -4.64 -10.42
C VAL A 320 -27.59 -3.23 -9.84
N TYR A 321 -26.68 -2.32 -10.12
CA TYR A 321 -26.74 -0.93 -9.66
C TYR A 321 -27.21 0.06 -10.73
N SER A 322 -26.85 -0.18 -11.99
CA SER A 322 -27.22 0.73 -13.08
C SER A 322 -28.71 0.73 -13.38
N ASP A 323 -29.40 -0.42 -13.31
CA ASP A 323 -30.84 -0.51 -13.53
C ASP A 323 -31.67 0.26 -12.49
N PRO A 324 -31.56 0.01 -11.17
CA PRO A 324 -32.37 0.69 -10.18
C PRO A 324 -32.07 2.20 -10.08
N LEU A 325 -30.83 2.60 -10.42
CA LEU A 325 -30.39 4.00 -10.41
C LEU A 325 -30.53 4.68 -11.77
N LYS A 326 -30.95 3.94 -12.82
CA LYS A 326 -31.18 4.44 -14.19
C LYS A 326 -29.92 5.01 -14.86
N ALA A 327 -28.75 4.44 -14.53
CA ALA A 327 -27.50 4.77 -15.20
C ALA A 327 -27.47 4.10 -16.58
N SER A 328 -27.61 4.89 -17.66
CA SER A 328 -27.80 4.39 -19.01
C SER A 328 -27.02 5.22 -20.03
N PHE A 329 -26.85 4.67 -21.23
CA PHE A 329 -26.25 5.33 -22.38
C PHE A 329 -27.16 5.22 -23.61
N MET A 330 -27.00 6.15 -24.55
CA MET A 330 -27.66 6.11 -25.84
C MET A 330 -26.89 5.21 -26.79
N ASP A 331 -27.49 4.10 -27.18
CA ASP A 331 -26.90 3.17 -28.14
C ASP A 331 -27.06 3.65 -29.59
N SER A 332 -26.42 2.97 -30.51
CA SER A 332 -26.47 3.27 -31.98
C SER A 332 -27.86 3.19 -32.58
N ASP A 333 -28.77 2.43 -31.96
CA ASP A 333 -30.19 2.32 -32.39
C ASP A 333 -31.09 3.44 -31.83
N GLY A 334 -30.53 4.42 -31.14
CA GLY A 334 -31.24 5.53 -30.51
C GLY A 334 -31.99 5.16 -29.22
N LYS A 335 -31.77 3.96 -28.66
CA LYS A 335 -32.39 3.53 -27.42
C LYS A 335 -31.43 3.68 -26.25
N ASN A 336 -32.00 4.01 -25.08
CA ASN A 336 -31.26 3.97 -23.82
C ASN A 336 -31.11 2.53 -23.37
N LYS A 337 -29.88 2.14 -23.10
CA LYS A 337 -29.50 0.84 -22.52
C LYS A 337 -28.80 1.04 -21.18
N ALA A 338 -29.05 0.14 -20.22
CA ALA A 338 -28.34 0.15 -18.94
C ALA A 338 -26.83 -0.10 -19.13
N LEU A 339 -26.02 0.61 -18.37
CA LEU A 339 -24.59 0.39 -18.35
C LEU A 339 -24.27 -0.92 -17.65
N VAL A 340 -23.38 -1.72 -18.23
CA VAL A 340 -22.85 -2.94 -17.58
C VAL A 340 -21.67 -2.55 -16.72
N MET A 341 -21.67 -2.95 -15.46
CA MET A 341 -20.79 -2.43 -14.44
C MET A 341 -19.89 -3.51 -13.85
N ASN A 342 -18.63 -3.18 -13.59
CA ASN A 342 -17.77 -3.91 -12.68
C ASN A 342 -17.30 -2.99 -11.54
N CYS A 343 -16.94 -3.56 -10.40
CA CYS A 343 -16.24 -2.83 -9.35
C CYS A 343 -15.00 -3.58 -8.84
N PHE A 344 -14.04 -2.80 -8.35
CA PHE A 344 -12.73 -3.30 -7.96
C PHE A 344 -12.23 -2.57 -6.73
N GLY A 345 -12.06 -3.26 -5.62
CA GLY A 345 -11.60 -2.71 -4.35
C GLY A 345 -10.17 -3.13 -4.00
N ILE A 346 -9.38 -2.22 -3.45
CA ILE A 346 -8.13 -2.51 -2.73
C ILE A 346 -8.23 -1.85 -1.37
N GLY A 347 -8.14 -2.62 -0.29
CA GLY A 347 -7.99 -2.06 1.06
C GLY A 347 -6.57 -1.52 1.22
N VAL A 348 -6.34 -0.21 0.97
CA VAL A 348 -4.97 0.34 0.89
C VAL A 348 -4.25 0.26 2.24
N THR A 349 -4.91 0.60 3.34
CA THR A 349 -4.36 0.44 4.68
C THR A 349 -4.18 -1.03 5.07
N ARG A 350 -5.10 -1.91 4.62
CA ARG A 350 -4.99 -3.36 4.80
C ARG A 350 -3.80 -3.93 4.00
N LEU A 351 -3.63 -3.52 2.74
CA LEU A 351 -2.52 -3.94 1.88
C LEU A 351 -1.16 -3.55 2.48
N LEU A 352 -1.07 -2.33 3.06
CA LEU A 352 0.12 -1.89 3.79
C LEU A 352 0.43 -2.80 4.98
N ALA A 353 -0.56 -3.05 5.85
CA ALA A 353 -0.39 -3.87 7.06
C ALA A 353 -0.11 -5.34 6.71
N ALA A 354 -0.80 -5.91 5.74
CA ALA A 354 -0.59 -7.28 5.27
C ALA A 354 0.81 -7.48 4.66
N SER A 355 1.32 -6.47 3.91
CA SER A 355 2.70 -6.51 3.42
C SER A 355 3.72 -6.58 4.56
N LEU A 356 3.51 -5.81 5.62
CA LEU A 356 4.35 -5.86 6.82
C LEU A 356 4.18 -7.17 7.58
N GLU A 357 2.97 -7.71 7.64
CA GLU A 357 2.71 -9.01 8.29
C GLU A 357 3.49 -10.14 7.63
N VAL A 358 3.48 -10.19 6.31
CA VAL A 358 4.18 -11.25 5.56
C VAL A 358 5.70 -11.08 5.61
N LEU A 359 6.22 -9.87 5.35
CA LEU A 359 7.64 -9.65 5.16
C LEU A 359 8.45 -9.48 6.46
N SER A 360 7.84 -8.96 7.53
CA SER A 360 8.55 -8.65 8.77
C SER A 360 8.90 -9.88 9.58
N THR A 361 9.95 -9.79 10.39
CA THR A 361 10.27 -10.77 11.44
C THR A 361 9.46 -10.45 12.71
N GLN A 362 9.59 -11.26 13.75
CA GLN A 362 8.91 -11.02 15.03
C GLN A 362 9.33 -9.72 15.73
N SER A 363 10.50 -9.17 15.38
CA SER A 363 11.08 -8.00 16.05
C SER A 363 11.59 -6.91 15.12
N GLN A 364 11.43 -7.05 13.82
CA GLN A 364 12.01 -6.12 12.85
C GLN A 364 11.02 -5.88 11.69
N LEU A 365 10.74 -4.63 11.41
CA LEU A 365 9.97 -4.24 10.21
C LEU A 365 10.74 -4.57 8.94
N ARG A 366 10.00 -5.02 7.92
CA ARG A 366 10.50 -5.22 6.56
C ARG A 366 9.48 -4.67 5.58
N TRP A 367 9.83 -3.57 4.95
CA TRP A 367 9.00 -2.91 3.95
C TRP A 367 9.20 -3.52 2.58
N PRO A 368 8.14 -3.62 1.77
CA PRO A 368 8.34 -3.65 0.32
C PRO A 368 9.21 -2.47 -0.13
N LEU A 369 10.24 -2.73 -0.92
CA LEU A 369 11.18 -1.66 -1.33
C LEU A 369 10.50 -0.49 -2.04
N ALA A 370 9.41 -0.77 -2.77
CA ALA A 370 8.66 0.24 -3.51
C ALA A 370 8.03 1.29 -2.58
N ILE A 371 7.63 0.89 -1.38
CA ILE A 371 6.90 1.74 -0.42
C ILE A 371 7.67 2.01 0.88
N ALA A 372 8.92 1.57 1.00
CA ALA A 372 9.74 1.87 2.17
C ALA A 372 9.79 3.39 2.44
N PRO A 373 9.50 3.88 3.67
CA PRO A 373 9.44 5.32 3.94
C PRO A 373 10.76 6.03 3.67
N PHE A 374 11.87 5.34 3.89
CA PHE A 374 13.21 5.73 3.45
C PHE A 374 13.93 4.50 2.92
N LYS A 375 14.54 4.61 1.74
CA LYS A 375 15.31 3.52 1.15
C LYS A 375 16.75 3.48 1.65
N VAL A 376 17.32 4.64 1.93
CA VAL A 376 18.73 4.77 2.32
C VAL A 376 18.85 5.61 3.58
N ALA A 377 19.58 5.12 4.58
CA ALA A 377 20.04 5.94 5.71
C ALA A 377 21.54 6.17 5.62
N VAL A 378 21.98 7.40 5.88
CA VAL A 378 23.40 7.75 6.03
C VAL A 378 23.66 8.05 7.49
N VAL A 379 24.55 7.28 8.11
CA VAL A 379 24.88 7.38 9.54
C VAL A 379 26.13 8.22 9.70
N THR A 380 26.04 9.34 10.43
CA THR A 380 27.19 10.19 10.75
C THR A 380 28.14 9.52 11.75
N PRO A 381 29.41 9.91 11.85
CA PRO A 381 30.30 9.50 12.96
C PRO A 381 29.68 9.85 14.32
N LYS A 382 30.18 9.22 15.37
CA LYS A 382 29.84 9.60 16.73
C LYS A 382 30.52 10.95 17.06
N ALA A 383 29.83 11.82 17.78
CA ALA A 383 30.39 13.08 18.25
C ALA A 383 31.66 12.84 19.09
N ARG A 384 32.65 13.69 18.92
CA ARG A 384 33.97 13.64 19.57
C ARG A 384 34.76 12.37 19.26
N SER A 385 34.45 11.66 18.17
CA SER A 385 35.28 10.56 17.69
C SER A 385 36.38 11.08 16.74
N HIS A 386 37.45 10.31 16.60
CA HIS A 386 38.55 10.63 15.67
C HIS A 386 38.08 10.74 14.22
N GLU A 387 37.00 10.08 13.87
CA GLU A 387 36.43 10.05 12.51
C GLU A 387 35.52 11.26 12.21
N GLU A 388 35.15 12.06 13.22
CA GLU A 388 34.16 13.12 13.08
C GLU A 388 34.60 14.22 12.10
N GLU A 389 35.84 14.67 12.20
CA GLU A 389 36.36 15.80 11.39
C GLU A 389 36.24 15.52 9.87
N VAL A 390 36.50 14.28 9.44
CA VAL A 390 36.44 13.88 8.02
C VAL A 390 35.08 13.27 7.68
N GLY A 391 34.50 12.48 8.57
CA GLY A 391 33.31 11.69 8.31
C GLY A 391 32.01 12.48 8.35
N LEU A 392 31.90 13.54 9.14
CA LEU A 392 30.70 14.34 9.20
C LEU A 392 30.47 15.14 7.89
N PRO A 393 31.46 15.90 7.36
CA PRO A 393 31.31 16.57 6.06
C PRO A 393 31.04 15.57 4.93
N LEU A 394 31.68 14.39 4.96
CA LEU A 394 31.45 13.34 3.98
C LEU A 394 30.01 12.81 4.03
N SER A 395 29.48 12.55 5.24
CA SER A 395 28.11 12.09 5.43
C SER A 395 27.08 13.07 4.88
N LEU A 396 27.26 14.37 5.17
CA LEU A 396 26.39 15.45 4.68
C LEU A 396 26.46 15.56 3.16
N HIS A 397 27.67 15.58 2.58
CA HIS A 397 27.85 15.64 1.13
C HIS A 397 27.25 14.41 0.43
N LEU A 398 27.47 13.20 0.96
CA LEU A 398 26.91 11.97 0.42
C LEU A 398 25.38 11.98 0.48
N THR A 399 24.79 12.42 1.61
CA THR A 399 23.35 12.56 1.75
C THR A 399 22.78 13.51 0.71
N HIS A 400 23.42 14.66 0.49
CA HIS A 400 23.05 15.62 -0.53
C HIS A 400 23.15 15.02 -1.96
N CYS A 401 24.24 14.34 -2.27
CA CYS A 401 24.44 13.69 -3.58
C CYS A 401 23.40 12.59 -3.86
N LEU A 402 23.03 11.81 -2.85
CA LEU A 402 22.00 10.78 -2.98
C LEU A 402 20.61 11.39 -3.13
N SER A 403 20.27 12.40 -2.32
CA SER A 403 18.96 13.08 -2.33
C SER A 403 18.70 13.88 -3.60
N SER A 404 19.75 14.39 -4.27
CA SER A 404 19.63 15.14 -5.53
C SER A 404 19.34 14.25 -6.75
N ARG A 405 19.31 12.92 -6.60
CA ARG A 405 19.02 11.99 -7.68
C ARG A 405 17.52 11.64 -7.69
N ASN A 406 16.88 11.77 -8.84
CA ASN A 406 15.44 11.51 -9.01
C ASN A 406 15.01 10.13 -8.46
N VAL A 407 15.87 9.10 -8.58
CA VAL A 407 15.59 7.74 -8.10
C VAL A 407 15.51 7.64 -6.57
N LEU A 408 16.17 8.56 -5.84
CA LEU A 408 16.23 8.60 -4.39
C LEU A 408 15.71 9.91 -3.80
N ALA A 409 15.07 10.75 -4.61
CA ALA A 409 14.48 11.99 -4.13
C ALA A 409 13.46 11.71 -3.02
N GLY A 410 13.65 12.31 -1.85
CA GLY A 410 12.83 12.05 -0.67
C GLY A 410 13.02 10.69 0.02
N ASP A 411 13.97 9.83 -0.46
CA ASP A 411 14.21 8.48 0.04
C ASP A 411 15.42 8.34 0.96
N VAL A 412 16.14 9.45 1.17
CA VAL A 412 17.38 9.46 1.95
C VAL A 412 17.12 10.05 3.33
N LEU A 413 17.57 9.35 4.36
CA LEU A 413 17.51 9.73 5.76
C LEU A 413 18.93 9.96 6.28
N LEU A 414 19.20 11.10 6.88
CA LEU A 414 20.44 11.34 7.63
C LEU A 414 20.24 10.94 9.09
N ASP A 415 20.99 9.97 9.57
CA ASP A 415 21.03 9.69 11.01
C ASP A 415 22.10 10.58 11.66
N ASP A 416 21.66 11.72 12.17
CA ASP A 416 22.44 12.76 12.83
C ASP A 416 22.40 12.65 14.37
N ARG A 417 21.96 11.53 14.92
CA ARG A 417 21.95 11.25 16.37
C ARG A 417 23.34 10.88 16.88
N ASP A 418 24.28 11.78 16.75
CA ASP A 418 25.71 11.58 16.96
C ASP A 418 26.10 11.29 18.42
N SER A 419 25.24 11.61 19.40
CA SER A 419 25.39 11.22 20.81
C SER A 419 25.26 9.71 21.03
N TRP A 420 24.58 8.98 20.11
CA TRP A 420 24.42 7.53 20.16
C TRP A 420 25.60 6.82 19.49
N THR A 421 25.90 5.61 19.97
CA THR A 421 26.86 4.77 19.29
C THR A 421 26.35 4.35 17.90
N ILE A 422 27.26 4.16 16.95
CA ILE A 422 26.91 3.68 15.61
C ILE A 422 26.12 2.36 15.71
N GLY A 423 26.54 1.43 16.57
CA GLY A 423 25.83 0.14 16.74
C GLY A 423 24.38 0.31 17.21
N LYS A 424 24.11 1.24 18.15
CA LYS A 424 22.73 1.54 18.60
C LYS A 424 21.89 2.10 17.45
N ARG A 425 22.45 3.03 16.66
CA ARG A 425 21.77 3.62 15.51
C ARG A 425 21.49 2.60 14.41
N LEU A 426 22.45 1.72 14.11
CA LEU A 426 22.26 0.62 13.15
C LEU A 426 21.15 -0.34 13.57
N LYS A 427 21.10 -0.70 14.87
CA LYS A 427 20.03 -1.53 15.41
C LYS A 427 18.67 -0.86 15.26
N ASP A 428 18.58 0.43 15.56
CA ASP A 428 17.36 1.21 15.45
C ASP A 428 16.87 1.32 14.00
N LEU A 429 17.78 1.64 13.06
CA LEU A 429 17.47 1.68 11.61
C LEU A 429 17.04 0.32 11.07
N ASP A 430 17.62 -0.78 11.54
CA ASP A 430 17.24 -2.15 11.19
C ASP A 430 15.86 -2.50 11.74
N HIS A 431 15.53 -2.06 12.95
CA HIS A 431 14.18 -2.20 13.52
C HIS A 431 13.14 -1.41 12.72
N MET A 432 13.48 -0.19 12.27
CA MET A 432 12.62 0.63 11.42
C MET A 432 12.47 0.06 10.01
N GLY A 433 13.25 -0.95 9.64
CA GLY A 433 13.21 -1.60 8.35
C GLY A 433 13.82 -0.78 7.21
N VAL A 434 14.78 0.12 7.48
CA VAL A 434 15.48 0.87 6.43
C VAL A 434 16.32 -0.11 5.59
N PRO A 435 16.06 -0.24 4.26
CA PRO A 435 16.67 -1.30 3.46
C PRO A 435 18.19 -1.17 3.30
N PHE A 436 18.69 0.06 3.15
CA PHE A 436 20.12 0.30 2.91
C PHE A 436 20.67 1.30 3.90
N VAL A 437 21.82 0.97 4.52
CA VAL A 437 22.49 1.85 5.47
C VAL A 437 23.93 2.08 5.05
N VAL A 438 24.31 3.36 4.93
CA VAL A 438 25.68 3.80 4.65
C VAL A 438 26.27 4.39 5.92
N VAL A 439 27.41 3.87 6.36
CA VAL A 439 28.07 4.31 7.58
C VAL A 439 29.39 4.99 7.26
N ALA A 440 29.56 6.24 7.70
CA ALA A 440 30.84 6.93 7.71
C ALA A 440 31.58 6.58 9.03
N GLY A 441 32.31 5.48 9.02
CA GLY A 441 33.04 4.96 10.21
C GLY A 441 34.56 5.06 10.05
N LYS A 442 35.32 4.35 10.87
CA LYS A 442 36.80 4.39 10.99
C LYS A 442 37.54 4.33 9.65
N ARG A 443 37.02 3.59 8.68
CA ARG A 443 37.66 3.45 7.37
C ARG A 443 37.64 4.72 6.51
N VAL A 444 36.89 5.74 6.89
CA VAL A 444 36.83 7.03 6.15
C VAL A 444 38.16 7.78 6.21
N ALA A 445 38.87 7.64 7.34
CA ALA A 445 40.17 8.24 7.54
C ALA A 445 41.34 7.41 6.97
N SER A 446 41.07 6.15 6.54
CA SER A 446 42.09 5.23 6.04
C SER A 446 42.30 5.36 4.52
N PRO A 447 43.55 5.26 3.99
CA PRO A 447 43.85 5.36 2.55
C PRO A 447 43.48 4.12 1.74
N VAL A 448 42.84 3.10 2.32
CA VAL A 448 42.54 1.81 1.67
C VAL A 448 41.30 1.92 0.76
N PRO A 449 41.27 1.31 -0.45
CA PRO A 449 40.09 1.26 -1.30
C PRO A 449 38.92 0.58 -0.60
N LEU A 450 37.71 1.09 -0.82
CA LEU A 450 36.47 0.51 -0.29
C LEU A 450 36.27 -0.90 -0.87
N SER A 451 36.53 -1.94 -0.07
CA SER A 451 36.10 -3.30 -0.35
C SER A 451 34.69 -3.48 0.21
N VAL A 452 33.74 -3.91 -0.59
CA VAL A 452 32.40 -4.31 -0.18
C VAL A 452 32.48 -5.81 0.08
N PRO A 453 32.23 -6.30 1.30
CA PRO A 453 31.95 -7.73 1.45
C PRO A 453 30.57 -8.02 0.87
N PHE A 454 30.50 -9.03 0.00
CA PHE A 454 29.26 -9.62 -0.52
C PHE A 454 28.49 -10.34 0.58
#